data_31fb471be2b2315a1f0d85e70f90e11b
#
_entry.id   31fb471be2b2315a1f0d85e70f90e11b
#
_cell.length_a   1.000
_cell.length_b   1.000
_cell.length_c   1.000
_cell.angle_alpha   90.00
_cell.angle_beta   90.00
_cell.angle_gamma   90.00
#
_symmetry.space_group_name_H-M   'P 1'
#
loop_
_entity.id
_entity.type
_entity.pdbx_description
1 polymer ?
#
loop_
_entity_poly.entity_id
_entity_poly.type
_entity_poly.pdbx_seq_one_letter_code
_entity_poly.pdbx_strand_id
1 'polypeptide(L)'
;MNVFDVVKAVGLTVPLVMLSGCLNTEAPECSDEDVVGTVKNIYAELPEKNKDNPIAGMFMKTLPKSITSLESIRPVSYEENVKLRTCKAQATLENGQTIDIQYTVQSVENDSAQFYVELNTDFIENLMMTNIMNHSAN
;
A
#
# COMPACT_ATOMS: atom_id res chain seq x y z
N MET A 1 -21.33 50.89 -5.90
CA MET A 1 -21.60 50.23 -5.37
C MET A 1 -21.55 49.01 -5.89
N ASN A 2 -21.60 48.69 -6.66
CA ASN A 2 -21.49 47.59 -7.27
C ASN A 2 -20.31 46.86 -7.16
N VAL A 3 -19.35 47.42 -6.73
CA VAL A 3 -18.10 46.84 -6.59
C VAL A 3 -18.18 45.64 -5.78
N PHE A 4 -19.11 45.74 -4.88
CA PHE A 4 -19.13 44.66 -4.10
C PHE A 4 -19.64 43.49 -4.70
N ASP A 5 -20.38 43.48 -5.56
CA ASP A 5 -20.92 42.35 -6.17
C ASP A 5 -19.90 41.53 -6.83
N VAL A 6 -18.91 42.17 -7.31
CA VAL A 6 -17.85 41.50 -7.95
C VAL A 6 -17.14 40.65 -6.97
N VAL A 7 -16.92 41.18 -5.85
CA VAL A 7 -16.17 40.48 -4.89
C VAL A 7 -16.86 39.25 -4.50
N LYS A 8 -18.17 39.33 -4.45
CA LYS A 8 -18.82 38.19 -4.06
C LYS A 8 -18.73 37.14 -5.05
N ALA A 9 -18.82 37.48 -6.26
CA ALA A 9 -18.78 36.50 -7.31
C ALA A 9 -17.48 35.73 -7.26
N VAL A 10 -16.42 36.44 -6.96
CA VAL A 10 -15.15 35.79 -6.92
C VAL A 10 -15.09 34.84 -5.76
N GLY A 11 -15.61 35.24 -4.67
CA GLY A 11 -15.56 34.40 -3.51
C GLY A 11 -16.32 33.11 -3.69
N LEU A 12 -17.31 33.11 -4.56
CA LEU A 12 -18.08 31.92 -4.74
C LEU A 12 -17.38 30.94 -5.65
N THR A 13 -16.64 31.44 -6.61
CA THR A 13 -16.01 30.55 -7.53
C THR A 13 -14.95 29.70 -6.88
N VAL A 14 -14.23 30.26 -5.97
CA VAL A 14 -13.14 29.55 -5.34
C VAL A 14 -13.61 28.29 -4.62
N PRO A 15 -14.66 28.35 -3.83
CA PRO A 15 -15.14 27.16 -3.17
C PRO A 15 -15.57 26.06 -4.12
N LEU A 16 -16.10 26.44 -5.27
CA LEU A 16 -16.52 25.45 -6.23
C LEU A 16 -15.37 24.66 -6.78
N VAL A 17 -14.23 25.30 -6.98
CA VAL A 17 -13.06 24.62 -7.47
C VAL A 17 -12.56 23.62 -6.42
N MET A 18 -12.63 23.99 -5.18
CA MET A 18 -12.20 23.11 -4.13
C MET A 18 -13.09 21.88 -4.07
N LEU A 19 -14.37 22.05 -4.29
CA LEU A 19 -15.29 20.92 -4.29
C LEU A 19 -14.96 19.94 -5.42
N SER A 20 -14.50 20.44 -6.55
CA SER A 20 -14.13 19.56 -7.65
C SER A 20 -13.01 18.62 -7.23
N GLY A 21 -12.05 19.09 -6.47
CA GLY A 21 -10.98 18.25 -5.98
C GLY A 21 -11.47 17.19 -5.02
N CYS A 22 -12.52 17.46 -4.27
CA CYS A 22 -13.07 16.50 -3.34
C CYS A 22 -13.84 15.36 -4.00
N LEU A 23 -14.15 15.50 -5.28
CA LEU A 23 -14.88 14.48 -6.01
C LEU A 23 -13.97 13.39 -6.61
N ASN A 24 -12.66 13.51 -6.39
CA ASN A 24 -11.75 12.49 -6.85
C ASN A 24 -11.95 11.23 -6.01
N THR A 25 -12.47 10.18 -6.65
CA THR A 25 -12.80 8.93 -5.98
C THR A 25 -11.82 7.81 -6.33
N GLU A 26 -10.70 8.13 -6.97
CA GLU A 26 -9.72 7.12 -7.29
C GLU A 26 -9.03 6.61 -6.03
N ALA A 27 -8.56 5.38 -6.07
CA ALA A 27 -7.73 4.84 -5.01
C ALA A 27 -6.42 5.63 -4.91
N PRO A 28 -5.83 5.75 -3.73
CA PRO A 28 -4.53 6.39 -3.57
C PRO A 28 -3.48 5.79 -4.48
N GLU A 29 -2.45 6.54 -4.76
CA GLU A 29 -1.35 6.07 -5.60
C GLU A 29 -0.51 5.03 -4.85
N CYS A 30 0.17 4.17 -5.59
CA CYS A 30 1.03 3.13 -5.03
C CYS A 30 2.11 3.67 -4.10
N SER A 31 2.60 4.89 -4.38
CA SER A 31 3.67 5.54 -3.61
C SER A 31 3.17 6.48 -2.53
N ASP A 32 1.87 6.57 -2.32
CA ASP A 32 1.32 7.39 -1.26
C ASP A 32 1.91 6.97 0.10
N GLU A 33 2.29 7.92 0.92
CA GLU A 33 2.96 7.63 2.19
C GLU A 33 2.14 6.76 3.12
N ASP A 34 0.84 6.98 3.15
CA ASP A 34 -0.06 6.19 4.00
C ASP A 34 -0.21 4.76 3.46
N VAL A 35 -0.18 4.59 2.14
CA VAL A 35 -0.21 3.27 1.52
C VAL A 35 1.09 2.54 1.83
N VAL A 36 2.23 3.18 1.63
CA VAL A 36 3.54 2.58 1.91
C VAL A 36 3.66 2.20 3.38
N GLY A 37 3.23 3.09 4.27
CA GLY A 37 3.22 2.82 5.71
C GLY A 37 2.34 1.63 6.06
N THR A 38 1.18 1.52 5.42
CA THR A 38 0.25 0.40 5.63
C THR A 38 0.86 -0.92 5.15
N VAL A 39 1.51 -0.94 3.99
CA VAL A 39 2.19 -2.14 3.48
C VAL A 39 3.27 -2.61 4.46
N LYS A 40 4.07 -1.69 4.99
CA LYS A 40 5.10 -2.02 5.96
C LYS A 40 4.50 -2.60 7.25
N ASN A 41 3.39 -2.04 7.71
CA ASN A 41 2.70 -2.52 8.90
C ASN A 41 2.10 -3.91 8.69
N ILE A 42 1.48 -4.15 7.54
CA ILE A 42 0.92 -5.46 7.21
C ILE A 42 2.03 -6.53 7.24
N TYR A 43 3.19 -6.22 6.64
CA TYR A 43 4.31 -7.13 6.64
C TYR A 43 4.77 -7.44 8.09
N ALA A 44 4.90 -6.41 8.91
CA ALA A 44 5.35 -6.56 10.29
C ALA A 44 4.37 -7.37 11.16
N GLU A 45 3.09 -7.37 10.80
CA GLU A 45 2.06 -8.11 11.51
C GLU A 45 1.89 -9.58 11.06
N LEU A 46 2.52 -9.98 9.96
CA LEU A 46 2.39 -11.33 9.41
C LEU A 46 2.68 -12.44 10.44
N PRO A 47 3.71 -12.35 11.28
CA PRO A 47 3.98 -13.38 12.27
C PRO A 47 2.83 -13.53 13.27
N GLU A 48 2.25 -12.45 13.72
CA GLU A 48 1.16 -12.48 14.69
C GLU A 48 -0.10 -13.08 14.08
N LYS A 49 -0.40 -12.75 12.82
CA LYS A 49 -1.57 -13.28 12.12
C LYS A 49 -1.47 -14.78 11.85
N ASN A 50 -0.27 -15.33 11.81
CA ASN A 50 -0.04 -16.74 11.51
C ASN A 50 0.40 -17.56 12.74
N LYS A 51 0.31 -16.98 13.92
CA LYS A 51 0.79 -17.64 15.15
C LYS A 51 0.08 -18.96 15.47
N ASP A 52 -1.16 -19.11 15.07
CA ASP A 52 -1.96 -20.31 15.34
C ASP A 52 -1.67 -21.45 14.37
N ASN A 53 -0.92 -21.19 13.30
CA ASN A 53 -0.48 -22.21 12.38
C ASN A 53 0.95 -22.61 12.75
N PRO A 54 1.19 -23.85 13.24
CA PRO A 54 2.50 -24.24 13.73
C PRO A 54 3.61 -24.14 12.69
N ILE A 55 3.32 -24.50 11.45
CA ILE A 55 4.31 -24.47 10.38
C ILE A 55 4.56 -23.06 9.92
N ALA A 56 3.51 -22.31 9.59
CA ALA A 56 3.63 -20.94 9.17
C ALA A 56 4.24 -20.06 10.28
N GLY A 57 3.82 -20.25 11.51
CA GLY A 57 4.35 -19.52 12.65
C GLY A 57 5.85 -19.75 12.87
N MET A 58 6.32 -20.99 12.64
CA MET A 58 7.75 -21.29 12.76
C MET A 58 8.53 -20.57 11.68
N PHE A 59 8.06 -20.59 10.43
CA PHE A 59 8.73 -19.92 9.35
C PHE A 59 8.73 -18.40 9.51
N MET A 60 7.63 -17.81 9.94
CA MET A 60 7.52 -16.38 10.13
C MET A 60 8.53 -15.85 11.15
N LYS A 61 8.89 -16.67 12.14
CA LYS A 61 9.90 -16.28 13.12
C LYS A 61 11.31 -16.18 12.54
N THR A 62 11.56 -16.85 11.41
CA THR A 62 12.89 -16.84 10.77
C THR A 62 13.02 -15.72 9.74
N LEU A 63 11.91 -15.09 9.34
CA LEU A 63 11.93 -14.02 8.36
C LEU A 63 12.36 -12.70 9.00
N PRO A 64 12.97 -11.79 8.22
CA PRO A 64 13.23 -10.44 8.70
C PRO A 64 11.93 -9.79 9.16
N LYS A 65 11.96 -9.04 10.25
CA LYS A 65 10.76 -8.55 10.91
C LYS A 65 10.13 -7.33 10.26
N SER A 66 10.91 -6.56 9.53
CA SER A 66 10.38 -5.31 8.97
C SER A 66 10.92 -5.01 7.57
N ILE A 67 10.14 -4.23 6.84
CA ILE A 67 10.55 -3.62 5.58
C ILE A 67 11.10 -2.24 5.94
N THR A 68 12.32 -1.95 5.54
CA THR A 68 12.96 -0.65 5.78
C THR A 68 12.58 0.36 4.70
N SER A 69 12.48 -0.07 3.45
CA SER A 69 12.11 0.81 2.35
C SER A 69 11.38 0.07 1.24
N LEU A 70 10.55 0.79 0.50
CA LEU A 70 9.97 0.33 -0.75
C LEU A 70 10.54 1.19 -1.87
N GLU A 71 11.04 0.55 -2.92
CA GLU A 71 11.63 1.21 -4.07
C GLU A 71 11.01 0.67 -5.35
N SER A 72 11.23 1.34 -6.45
CA SER A 72 10.68 0.96 -7.76
C SER A 72 9.16 0.74 -7.71
N ILE A 73 8.49 1.57 -6.96
CA ILE A 73 7.04 1.49 -6.77
C ILE A 73 6.35 1.86 -8.08
N ARG A 74 5.45 1.01 -8.55
CA ARG A 74 4.76 1.26 -9.81
C ARG A 74 3.37 0.64 -9.85
N PRO A 75 2.42 1.30 -10.52
CA PRO A 75 1.11 0.70 -10.75
C PRO A 75 1.24 -0.34 -11.88
N VAL A 76 0.50 -1.42 -11.75
CA VAL A 76 0.42 -2.49 -12.75
C VAL A 76 -0.91 -2.43 -13.46
N SER A 77 -1.99 -2.17 -12.74
CA SER A 77 -3.34 -2.06 -13.29
C SER A 77 -4.23 -1.22 -12.40
N TYR A 78 -5.31 -0.73 -12.97
CA TYR A 78 -6.34 -0.02 -12.21
C TYR A 78 -7.71 -0.43 -12.77
N GLU A 79 -8.57 -0.92 -11.88
CA GLU A 79 -9.93 -1.32 -12.23
C GLU A 79 -10.90 -0.25 -11.75
N GLU A 80 -11.41 0.56 -12.66
CA GLU A 80 -12.25 1.69 -12.31
C GLU A 80 -13.56 1.31 -11.64
N ASN A 81 -14.14 0.18 -12.03
CA ASN A 81 -15.43 -0.23 -11.51
C ASN A 81 -15.42 -0.47 -10.00
N VAL A 82 -14.31 -0.94 -9.49
CA VAL A 82 -14.17 -1.26 -8.07
C VAL A 82 -13.11 -0.38 -7.39
N LYS A 83 -12.55 0.58 -8.11
CA LYS A 83 -11.52 1.49 -7.61
C LYS A 83 -10.35 0.73 -6.99
N LEU A 84 -9.88 -0.29 -7.68
CA LEU A 84 -8.80 -1.16 -7.22
C LEU A 84 -7.53 -0.93 -8.04
N ARG A 85 -6.47 -0.52 -7.37
CA ARG A 85 -5.14 -0.32 -7.98
C ARG A 85 -4.23 -1.46 -7.56
N THR A 86 -3.59 -2.11 -8.53
CA THR A 86 -2.58 -3.13 -8.25
C THR A 86 -1.20 -2.50 -8.41
N CYS A 87 -0.34 -2.73 -7.44
CA CYS A 87 0.98 -2.12 -7.34
C CYS A 87 2.06 -3.17 -7.19
N LYS A 88 3.24 -2.89 -7.73
CA LYS A 88 4.46 -3.69 -7.50
C LYS A 88 5.54 -2.79 -6.96
N ALA A 89 6.40 -3.34 -6.14
CA ALA A 89 7.54 -2.63 -5.60
C ALA A 89 8.64 -3.62 -5.21
N GLN A 90 9.85 -3.09 -5.01
CA GLN A 90 10.93 -3.84 -4.43
C GLN A 90 11.04 -3.42 -2.98
N ALA A 91 10.95 -4.36 -2.07
CA ALA A 91 11.07 -4.10 -0.64
C ALA A 91 12.46 -4.47 -0.16
N THR A 92 13.09 -3.59 0.59
CA THR A 92 14.33 -3.88 1.30
C THR A 92 13.97 -4.21 2.74
N LEU A 93 14.41 -5.38 3.19
CA LEU A 93 14.13 -5.86 4.55
C LEU A 93 15.23 -5.41 5.51
N GLU A 94 14.97 -5.51 6.80
CA GLU A 94 15.90 -5.04 7.84
C GLU A 94 17.28 -5.71 7.81
N ASN A 95 17.37 -6.90 7.23
CA ASN A 95 18.66 -7.60 7.06
C ASN A 95 19.38 -7.24 5.74
N GLY A 96 18.86 -6.29 4.98
CA GLY A 96 19.39 -5.88 3.70
C GLY A 96 18.94 -6.69 2.49
N GLN A 97 18.21 -7.77 2.71
CA GLN A 97 17.66 -8.59 1.62
C GLN A 97 16.57 -7.82 0.87
N THR A 98 16.51 -7.98 -0.43
CA THR A 98 15.45 -7.35 -1.25
C THR A 98 14.50 -8.41 -1.78
N ILE A 99 13.22 -8.08 -1.83
CA ILE A 99 12.18 -8.95 -2.36
C ILE A 99 11.23 -8.15 -3.23
N ASP A 100 10.67 -8.79 -4.23
CA ASP A 100 9.62 -8.19 -5.05
C ASP A 100 8.28 -8.46 -4.38
N ILE A 101 7.51 -7.43 -4.18
CA ILE A 101 6.18 -7.54 -3.58
C ILE A 101 5.11 -6.97 -4.49
N GLN A 102 3.91 -7.45 -4.32
CA GLN A 102 2.73 -6.93 -4.99
C GLN A 102 1.66 -6.64 -3.95
N TYR A 103 0.99 -5.52 -4.08
CA TYR A 103 -0.09 -5.13 -3.18
C TYR A 103 -1.19 -4.41 -3.95
N THR A 104 -2.36 -4.37 -3.35
CA THR A 104 -3.50 -3.66 -3.94
C THR A 104 -3.96 -2.55 -3.00
N VAL A 105 -4.47 -1.48 -3.60
CA VAL A 105 -5.04 -0.36 -2.88
C VAL A 105 -6.45 -0.16 -3.43
N GLN A 106 -7.44 -0.17 -2.58
CA GLN A 106 -8.83 -0.01 -2.99
C GLN A 106 -9.53 1.05 -2.14
N SER A 107 -10.22 1.97 -2.80
CA SER A 107 -11.02 2.96 -2.09
C SER A 107 -12.22 2.31 -1.42
N VAL A 108 -12.58 2.81 -0.25
CA VAL A 108 -13.78 2.37 0.45
C VAL A 108 -14.99 3.00 -0.24
N GLU A 109 -16.04 2.22 -0.47
CA GLU A 109 -17.27 2.70 -1.05
C GLU A 109 -17.88 3.78 -0.15
N ASN A 110 -18.28 4.88 -0.75
CA ASN A 110 -18.88 6.04 -0.07
C ASN A 110 -17.94 6.82 0.87
N ASP A 111 -16.66 6.50 0.91
CA ASP A 111 -15.70 7.29 1.70
C ASP A 111 -14.35 7.31 0.98
N SER A 112 -14.11 8.38 0.20
CA SER A 112 -12.88 8.52 -0.57
C SER A 112 -11.65 8.81 0.29
N ALA A 113 -11.82 9.11 1.57
CA ALA A 113 -10.72 9.35 2.48
C ALA A 113 -10.17 8.04 3.07
N GLN A 114 -10.92 6.94 2.95
CA GLN A 114 -10.48 5.65 3.45
C GLN A 114 -10.12 4.71 2.32
N PHE A 115 -9.19 3.83 2.58
CA PHE A 115 -8.77 2.83 1.60
C PHE A 115 -8.36 1.54 2.30
N TYR A 116 -8.40 0.43 1.54
CA TYR A 116 -7.90 -0.85 1.99
C TYR A 116 -6.61 -1.17 1.24
N VAL A 117 -5.67 -1.78 1.93
CA VAL A 117 -4.45 -2.29 1.32
C VAL A 117 -4.37 -3.79 1.61
N GLU A 118 -4.08 -4.57 0.56
CA GLU A 118 -3.83 -5.99 0.72
C GLU A 118 -2.45 -6.31 0.17
N LEU A 119 -1.64 -7.00 0.94
CA LEU A 119 -0.31 -7.45 0.52
C LEU A 119 -0.41 -8.88 0.03
N ASN A 120 -0.01 -9.14 -1.22
CA ASN A 120 0.06 -10.48 -1.74
C ASN A 120 1.22 -11.20 -1.05
N THR A 121 0.99 -12.38 -0.53
CA THR A 121 1.95 -13.11 0.29
C THR A 121 2.74 -14.18 -0.47
N ASP A 122 2.64 -14.25 -1.79
CA ASP A 122 3.37 -15.22 -2.61
C ASP A 122 4.88 -15.12 -2.44
N PHE A 123 5.38 -13.93 -2.08
CA PHE A 123 6.80 -13.73 -1.82
C PHE A 123 7.30 -14.58 -0.64
N ILE A 124 6.43 -14.98 0.27
CA ILE A 124 6.78 -15.75 1.46
C ILE A 124 7.35 -17.10 1.05
N GLU A 125 6.71 -17.78 0.10
CA GLU A 125 7.18 -19.07 -0.39
C GLU A 125 8.59 -18.94 -0.99
N ASN A 126 8.81 -17.87 -1.76
CA ASN A 126 10.12 -17.63 -2.36
C ASN A 126 11.20 -17.35 -1.31
N LEU A 127 10.87 -16.59 -0.25
CA LEU A 127 11.78 -16.35 0.85
C LEU A 127 12.11 -17.63 1.59
N MET A 128 11.09 -18.47 1.83
CA MET A 128 11.28 -19.75 2.50
C MET A 128 12.22 -20.64 1.70
N MET A 129 11.97 -20.79 0.41
CA MET A 129 12.81 -21.62 -0.46
C MET A 129 14.25 -21.13 -0.50
N THR A 130 14.46 -19.81 -0.59
CA THR A 130 15.79 -19.21 -0.61
C THR A 130 16.53 -19.48 0.70
N ASN A 131 15.83 -19.33 1.83
CA ASN A 131 16.46 -19.55 3.13
C ASN A 131 16.80 -21.03 3.36
N ILE A 132 15.95 -21.95 2.91
CA ILE A 132 16.20 -23.38 2.99
C ILE A 132 17.42 -23.74 2.13
N MET A 133 17.50 -23.23 0.90
CA MET A 133 18.62 -23.51 0.02
C MET A 133 19.93 -22.97 0.59
N ASN A 134 19.92 -21.79 1.17
CA ASN A 134 21.11 -21.20 1.75
C ASN A 134 21.59 -21.97 2.99
N HIS A 135 20.66 -22.56 3.75
CA HIS A 135 21.03 -23.39 4.90
C HIS A 135 21.55 -24.77 4.47
N SER A 136 21.06 -25.28 3.34
CA SER A 136 21.51 -26.60 2.83
C SER A 136 22.88 -26.50 2.15
N ALA A 137 23.33 -25.31 1.74
CA ALA A 137 24.61 -25.13 1.08
C ALA A 137 25.77 -24.93 2.07
N ASN A 138 25.48 -24.81 3.34
CA ASN A 138 26.46 -24.72 4.42
C ASN A 138 26.43 -25.97 5.27
#